data_ed548d74ea1bb162ff0430d60a291269
#
_entry.id   ed548d74ea1bb162ff0430d60a291269
#
_cell.length_a   1.000
_cell.length_b   1.000
_cell.length_c   1.000
_cell.angle_alpha   90.00
_cell.angle_beta   90.00
_cell.angle_gamma   90.00
#
_symmetry.space_group_name_H-M   'P 1'
#
loop_
_entity.id
_entity.type
_entity.pdbx_description
1 polymer ?
#
loop_
_entity_poly.entity_id
_entity_poly.type
_entity_poly.pdbx_seq_one_letter_code
_entity_poly.pdbx_strand_id
1 'polypeptide(L)'
;MKKILSLLVLMAVFTSCEEDVKFNTPAVQGFKNNELWKADAFTATLTVDGSLVIQATSGLETVVLKTSGYTPATYTLAVNDRNKASYSTIDDSGAASDYQTIAPDGTGQIIISGDPRETDLAKGYISGSFHFNAVNDEGLIVYFADGVFYKVPITGVQ
;
A
#
# COMPACT_ATOMS: atom_id res chain seq x y z
N MET A 1 14.04 -50.90 -13.66
CA MET A 1 12.74 -50.20 -13.73
C MET A 1 12.26 -49.65 -12.37
N LYS A 2 12.62 -50.24 -11.21
CA LYS A 2 12.18 -49.75 -9.89
C LYS A 2 12.82 -48.44 -9.43
N LYS A 3 14.01 -48.08 -9.96
CA LYS A 3 14.74 -46.81 -9.57
C LYS A 3 14.22 -45.56 -10.29
N ILE A 4 13.55 -45.71 -11.43
CA ILE A 4 12.99 -44.57 -12.19
C ILE A 4 11.66 -44.10 -11.59
N LEU A 5 10.90 -45.01 -11.01
CA LEU A 5 9.62 -44.72 -10.35
C LEU A 5 9.82 -43.88 -9.08
N SER A 6 10.91 -44.10 -8.36
CA SER A 6 11.26 -43.34 -7.14
C SER A 6 11.67 -41.89 -7.44
N LEU A 7 12.27 -41.62 -8.62
CA LEU A 7 12.68 -40.27 -9.02
C LEU A 7 11.48 -39.42 -9.47
N LEU A 8 10.44 -40.06 -10.04
CA LEU A 8 9.22 -39.40 -10.51
C LEU A 8 8.34 -38.95 -9.33
N VAL A 9 8.35 -39.68 -8.22
CA VAL A 9 7.61 -39.31 -7.00
C VAL A 9 8.27 -38.15 -6.28
N LEU A 10 9.61 -37.99 -6.38
CA LEU A 10 10.33 -36.90 -5.73
C LEU A 10 10.12 -35.54 -6.42
N MET A 11 9.76 -35.51 -7.72
CA MET A 11 9.46 -34.28 -8.45
C MET A 11 8.05 -33.72 -8.21
N ALA A 12 7.13 -34.52 -7.64
CA ALA A 12 5.75 -34.11 -7.41
C ALA A 12 5.54 -33.31 -6.11
N VAL A 13 6.56 -33.16 -5.26
CA VAL A 13 6.45 -32.48 -3.94
C VAL A 13 6.79 -31.00 -3.99
N PHE A 14 7.14 -30.43 -5.16
CA PHE A 14 7.46 -29.00 -5.30
C PHE A 14 6.35 -28.20 -5.95
N THR A 15 5.10 -28.64 -5.88
CA THR A 15 3.98 -27.71 -6.07
C THR A 15 3.88 -26.89 -4.79
N SER A 16 4.71 -25.87 -4.69
CA SER A 16 4.54 -24.79 -3.72
C SER A 16 3.14 -24.22 -3.97
N CYS A 17 2.21 -24.47 -3.05
CA CYS A 17 1.04 -23.63 -2.93
C CYS A 17 1.56 -22.22 -2.61
N GLU A 18 1.48 -21.31 -3.56
CA GLU A 18 1.35 -19.88 -3.24
C GLU A 18 0.00 -19.78 -2.53
N GLU A 19 0.01 -19.91 -1.22
CA GLU A 19 -1.15 -19.52 -0.43
C GLU A 19 -1.25 -18.00 -0.54
N ASP A 20 -2.27 -17.52 -1.23
CA ASP A 20 -2.71 -16.13 -1.11
C ASP A 20 -2.91 -15.85 0.37
N VAL A 21 -2.00 -15.09 0.97
CA VAL A 21 -2.09 -14.68 2.37
C VAL A 21 -3.31 -13.77 2.50
N LYS A 22 -4.44 -14.36 2.83
CA LYS A 22 -5.68 -13.61 3.08
C LYS A 22 -5.56 -12.95 4.44
N PHE A 23 -5.37 -11.63 4.43
CA PHE A 23 -5.47 -10.84 5.65
C PHE A 23 -6.88 -10.97 6.22
N ASN A 24 -7.01 -11.44 7.46
CA ASN A 24 -8.29 -11.53 8.17
C ASN A 24 -8.54 -10.32 9.09
N THR A 25 -7.54 -9.47 9.28
CA THR A 25 -7.61 -8.28 10.13
C THR A 25 -7.25 -7.04 9.31
N PRO A 26 -7.87 -5.88 9.60
CA PRO A 26 -7.48 -4.62 8.98
C PRO A 26 -5.98 -4.37 9.11
N ALA A 27 -5.34 -3.95 8.02
CA ALA A 27 -3.90 -3.72 7.99
C ALA A 27 -3.51 -2.72 6.89
N VAL A 28 -2.42 -1.98 7.11
CA VAL A 28 -1.68 -1.28 6.07
C VAL A 28 -0.22 -1.66 6.21
N GLN A 29 0.36 -2.22 5.17
CA GLN A 29 1.75 -2.70 5.17
C GLN A 29 2.33 -2.77 3.76
N GLY A 30 3.65 -2.90 3.65
CA GLY A 30 4.38 -3.03 2.40
C GLY A 30 5.87 -3.17 2.66
N PHE A 31 6.68 -3.19 1.62
CA PHE A 31 8.14 -3.17 1.75
C PHE A 31 8.65 -1.76 1.46
N LYS A 32 9.21 -1.10 2.48
CA LYS A 32 9.91 0.17 2.37
C LYS A 32 11.39 -0.11 2.18
N ASN A 33 11.98 0.26 1.06
CA ASN A 33 13.39 0.00 0.75
C ASN A 33 13.81 -1.47 1.00
N ASN A 34 12.96 -2.45 0.61
CA ASN A 34 13.08 -3.90 0.85
C ASN A 34 12.93 -4.35 2.32
N GLU A 35 12.58 -3.48 3.25
CA GLU A 35 12.29 -3.84 4.63
C GLU A 35 10.79 -3.83 4.88
N LEU A 36 10.28 -4.81 5.62
CA LEU A 36 8.86 -4.87 5.96
C LEU A 36 8.47 -3.65 6.80
N TRP A 37 7.58 -2.83 6.27
CA TRP A 37 6.94 -1.73 6.97
C TRP A 37 5.48 -2.10 7.25
N LYS A 38 5.04 -1.91 8.48
CA LYS A 38 3.67 -2.19 8.91
C LYS A 38 3.18 -1.07 9.81
N ALA A 39 2.01 -0.52 9.49
CA ALA A 39 1.40 0.52 10.30
C ALA A 39 0.85 -0.02 11.63
N ASP A 40 1.03 0.77 12.68
CA ASP A 40 0.44 0.58 14.02
C ASP A 40 -0.96 1.19 14.10
N ALA A 41 -1.19 2.29 13.35
CA ALA A 41 -2.47 2.97 13.24
C ALA A 41 -2.73 3.41 11.80
N PHE A 42 -3.99 3.34 11.37
CA PHE A 42 -4.40 3.75 10.03
C PHE A 42 -5.88 4.13 9.99
N THR A 43 -6.20 5.00 9.04
CA THR A 43 -7.57 5.45 8.78
C THR A 43 -7.74 5.84 7.33
N ALA A 44 -8.97 5.76 6.83
CA ALA A 44 -9.37 6.29 5.53
C ALA A 44 -10.41 7.40 5.75
N THR A 45 -10.25 8.52 5.05
CA THR A 45 -11.17 9.65 5.08
C THR A 45 -11.65 9.97 3.66
N LEU A 46 -12.95 10.11 3.49
CA LEU A 46 -13.53 10.66 2.27
C LEU A 46 -13.62 12.19 2.45
N THR A 47 -13.15 12.93 1.46
CA THR A 47 -13.21 14.38 1.46
C THR A 47 -14.44 14.88 0.69
N VAL A 48 -14.89 16.11 0.94
CA VAL A 48 -16.07 16.68 0.29
C VAL A 48 -15.95 16.82 -1.22
N ASP A 49 -14.71 16.87 -1.76
CA ASP A 49 -14.44 16.87 -3.19
C ASP A 49 -14.45 15.47 -3.83
N GLY A 50 -14.81 14.44 -3.04
CA GLY A 50 -14.89 13.05 -3.49
C GLY A 50 -13.54 12.32 -3.52
N SER A 51 -12.46 12.91 -2.98
CA SER A 51 -11.17 12.25 -2.86
C SER A 51 -11.16 11.28 -1.68
N LEU A 52 -10.27 10.27 -1.73
CA LEU A 52 -9.96 9.39 -0.62
C LEU A 52 -8.56 9.71 -0.11
N VAL A 53 -8.40 9.79 1.21
CA VAL A 53 -7.11 9.91 1.88
C VAL A 53 -6.97 8.75 2.86
N ILE A 54 -5.94 7.93 2.68
CA ILE A 54 -5.55 6.89 3.65
C ILE A 54 -4.29 7.37 4.33
N GLN A 55 -4.33 7.47 5.65
CA GLN A 55 -3.18 7.78 6.49
C GLN A 55 -2.83 6.57 7.33
N ALA A 56 -1.55 6.22 7.36
CA ALA A 56 -1.04 5.09 8.10
C ALA A 56 0.28 5.47 8.79
N THR A 57 0.42 5.15 10.07
CA THR A 57 1.58 5.52 10.90
C THR A 57 2.24 4.29 11.52
N SER A 58 3.56 4.31 11.63
CA SER A 58 4.38 3.31 12.30
C SER A 58 5.49 4.02 13.07
N GLY A 59 5.35 4.10 14.40
CA GLY A 59 6.27 4.91 15.21
C GLY A 59 6.29 6.38 14.76
N LEU A 60 7.46 6.85 14.32
CA LEU A 60 7.67 8.23 13.82
C LEU A 60 7.52 8.35 12.29
N GLU A 61 7.06 7.30 11.64
CA GLU A 61 6.87 7.25 10.19
C GLU A 61 5.40 7.39 9.83
N THR A 62 5.10 8.12 8.77
CA THR A 62 3.74 8.29 8.24
C THR A 62 3.72 8.10 6.73
N VAL A 63 2.81 7.27 6.26
CA VAL A 63 2.45 7.12 4.84
C VAL A 63 1.08 7.74 4.64
N VAL A 64 0.94 8.58 3.61
CA VAL A 64 -0.34 9.12 3.17
C VAL A 64 -0.56 8.76 1.70
N LEU A 65 -1.68 8.12 1.41
CA LEU A 65 -2.12 7.78 0.06
C LEU A 65 -3.36 8.60 -0.25
N LYS A 66 -3.31 9.40 -1.32
CA LYS A 66 -4.44 10.21 -1.78
C LYS A 66 -4.83 9.80 -3.20
N THR A 67 -6.13 9.60 -3.42
CA THR A 67 -6.72 9.35 -4.74
C THR A 67 -7.82 10.36 -5.04
N SER A 68 -7.99 10.69 -6.32
CA SER A 68 -9.03 11.61 -6.79
C SER A 68 -10.46 11.06 -6.67
N GLY A 69 -10.61 9.84 -6.21
CA GLY A 69 -11.89 9.14 -6.02
C GLY A 69 -11.70 7.92 -5.11
N TYR A 70 -12.80 7.28 -4.78
CA TYR A 70 -12.86 6.10 -3.90
C TYR A 70 -13.48 4.88 -4.59
N THR A 71 -13.77 4.97 -5.88
CA THR A 71 -14.33 3.86 -6.66
C THR A 71 -13.22 2.86 -7.03
N PRO A 72 -13.55 1.56 -7.20
CA PRO A 72 -12.60 0.57 -7.68
C PRO A 72 -11.96 1.00 -9.00
N ALA A 73 -10.67 1.29 -8.97
CA ALA A 73 -9.87 1.73 -10.13
C ALA A 73 -8.38 1.73 -9.79
N THR A 74 -7.55 1.91 -10.81
CA THR A 74 -6.13 2.23 -10.68
C THR A 74 -5.92 3.73 -10.76
N TYR A 75 -5.32 4.32 -9.75
CA TYR A 75 -5.00 5.74 -9.65
C TYR A 75 -3.49 5.92 -9.82
N THR A 76 -3.08 6.40 -11.00
CA THR A 76 -1.67 6.67 -11.31
C THR A 76 -1.21 7.91 -10.57
N LEU A 77 -0.05 7.81 -9.89
CA LEU A 77 0.57 8.89 -9.12
C LEU A 77 1.48 9.76 -9.99
N ALA A 78 1.84 10.93 -9.47
CA ALA A 78 2.73 11.92 -10.12
C ALA A 78 2.27 12.46 -11.50
N VAL A 79 1.05 12.14 -11.93
CA VAL A 79 0.45 12.68 -13.17
C VAL A 79 -0.27 14.01 -12.89
N ASN A 80 -0.83 14.14 -11.70
CA ASN A 80 -1.53 15.34 -11.23
C ASN A 80 -1.52 15.39 -9.70
N ASP A 81 -1.86 16.54 -9.12
CA ASP A 81 -1.85 16.75 -7.66
C ASP A 81 -3.00 16.03 -6.91
N ARG A 82 -3.96 15.43 -7.64
CA ARG A 82 -5.10 14.76 -7.02
C ARG A 82 -4.80 13.32 -6.60
N ASN A 83 -3.86 12.66 -7.31
CA ASN A 83 -3.38 11.32 -6.96
C ASN A 83 -1.94 11.44 -6.48
N LYS A 84 -1.70 11.21 -5.21
CA LYS A 84 -0.41 11.43 -4.58
C LYS A 84 -0.15 10.40 -3.48
N ALA A 85 1.09 9.99 -3.32
CA ALA A 85 1.57 9.33 -2.13
C ALA A 85 2.68 10.16 -1.50
N SER A 86 2.75 10.16 -0.17
CA SER A 86 3.84 10.77 0.59
C SER A 86 4.27 9.86 1.72
N TYR A 87 5.52 10.03 2.11
CA TYR A 87 6.11 9.41 3.27
C TYR A 87 6.84 10.48 4.07
N SER A 88 6.63 10.51 5.37
CA SER A 88 7.36 11.38 6.29
C SER A 88 7.94 10.57 7.44
N THR A 89 9.09 11.00 7.91
CA THR A 89 9.77 10.38 9.05
C THR A 89 10.50 11.45 9.87
N ILE A 90 10.71 11.14 11.15
CA ILE A 90 11.55 11.95 12.05
C ILE A 90 12.67 11.03 12.54
N ASP A 91 13.91 11.45 12.34
CA ASP A 91 15.08 10.69 12.79
C ASP A 91 15.38 10.86 14.29
N ASP A 92 16.35 10.12 14.80
CA ASP A 92 16.76 10.16 16.21
C ASP A 92 17.28 11.53 16.68
N SER A 93 17.66 12.40 15.76
CA SER A 93 18.07 13.79 16.05
C SER A 93 16.88 14.76 16.12
N GLY A 94 15.68 14.30 15.73
CA GLY A 94 14.47 15.10 15.62
C GLY A 94 14.33 15.83 14.27
N ALA A 95 15.19 15.54 13.29
CA ALA A 95 15.07 16.10 11.95
C ALA A 95 13.97 15.39 11.16
N ALA A 96 13.06 16.17 10.58
CA ALA A 96 11.98 15.65 9.74
C ALA A 96 12.45 15.53 8.29
N SER A 97 12.02 14.46 7.60
CA SER A 97 12.20 14.28 6.17
C SER A 97 10.86 13.95 5.52
N ASP A 98 10.51 14.72 4.50
CA ASP A 98 9.26 14.56 3.76
C ASP A 98 9.55 14.16 2.31
N TYR A 99 8.90 13.09 1.85
CA TYR A 99 9.01 12.54 0.51
C TYR A 99 7.65 12.57 -0.17
N GLN A 100 7.60 12.92 -1.45
CA GLN A 100 6.36 12.99 -2.21
C GLN A 100 6.53 12.40 -3.61
N THR A 101 5.44 11.84 -4.16
CA THR A 101 5.40 11.41 -5.55
C THR A 101 5.26 12.62 -6.47
N ILE A 102 6.40 13.17 -6.92
CA ILE A 102 6.48 14.32 -7.83
C ILE A 102 7.29 13.91 -9.06
N ALA A 103 6.75 14.18 -10.25
CA ALA A 103 7.50 13.95 -11.50
C ALA A 103 8.77 14.84 -11.58
N PRO A 104 9.87 14.37 -12.21
CA PRO A 104 9.97 13.10 -12.96
C PRO A 104 10.32 11.88 -12.09
N ASP A 105 10.84 12.04 -10.88
CA ASP A 105 11.44 10.96 -10.10
C ASP A 105 10.42 10.19 -9.24
N GLY A 106 9.34 10.86 -8.84
CA GLY A 106 8.23 10.20 -8.14
C GLY A 106 7.31 9.49 -9.13
N THR A 107 6.97 8.23 -8.84
CA THR A 107 6.08 7.40 -9.66
C THR A 107 5.27 6.45 -8.79
N GLY A 108 4.27 5.80 -9.35
CA GLY A 108 3.55 4.73 -8.66
C GLY A 108 2.07 4.68 -9.00
N GLN A 109 1.36 3.85 -8.26
CA GLN A 109 -0.10 3.72 -8.37
C GLN A 109 -0.72 3.27 -7.05
N ILE A 110 -1.99 3.60 -6.89
CA ILE A 110 -2.88 3.09 -5.86
C ILE A 110 -4.02 2.38 -6.56
N ILE A 111 -4.32 1.15 -6.18
CA ILE A 111 -5.39 0.34 -6.75
C ILE A 111 -6.43 0.11 -5.65
N ILE A 112 -7.66 0.55 -5.87
CA ILE A 112 -8.79 0.24 -4.98
C ILE A 112 -9.43 -1.06 -5.44
N SER A 113 -9.58 -2.03 -4.54
CA SER A 113 -10.16 -3.34 -4.82
C SER A 113 -11.64 -3.22 -5.17
N GLY A 114 -12.05 -3.90 -6.24
CA GLY A 114 -13.45 -4.05 -6.63
C GLY A 114 -14.15 -5.29 -6.04
N ASP A 115 -13.46 -6.09 -5.23
CA ASP A 115 -14.07 -7.23 -4.57
C ASP A 115 -14.96 -6.75 -3.39
N PRO A 116 -16.28 -7.02 -3.41
CA PRO A 116 -17.19 -6.58 -2.36
C PRO A 116 -16.93 -7.23 -1.00
N ARG A 117 -16.09 -8.27 -0.95
CA ARG A 117 -15.63 -8.87 0.31
C ARG A 117 -14.49 -8.09 0.95
N GLU A 118 -13.77 -7.30 0.16
CA GLU A 118 -12.59 -6.52 0.55
C GLU A 118 -12.91 -5.04 0.71
N THR A 119 -13.72 -4.47 -0.19
CA THR A 119 -14.16 -3.07 -0.14
C THR A 119 -15.68 -3.02 -0.05
N ASP A 120 -16.19 -2.41 1.01
CA ASP A 120 -17.62 -2.19 1.21
C ASP A 120 -17.84 -0.84 1.91
N LEU A 121 -18.13 0.18 1.13
CA LEU A 121 -18.31 1.54 1.62
C LEU A 121 -19.55 1.67 2.52
N ALA A 122 -20.59 0.85 2.30
CA ALA A 122 -21.78 0.86 3.14
C ALA A 122 -21.47 0.29 4.54
N LYS A 123 -20.52 -0.63 4.65
CA LYS A 123 -19.99 -1.15 5.92
C LYS A 123 -18.84 -0.33 6.47
N GLY A 124 -18.38 0.69 5.76
CA GLY A 124 -17.39 1.64 6.20
C GLY A 124 -15.94 1.15 6.15
N TYR A 125 -15.57 0.36 5.15
CA TYR A 125 -14.18 -0.04 4.96
C TYR A 125 -13.77 -0.11 3.49
N ILE A 126 -12.47 0.06 3.24
CA ILE A 126 -11.86 0.05 1.91
C ILE A 126 -10.57 -0.76 1.91
N SER A 127 -10.31 -1.43 0.79
CA SER A 127 -9.09 -2.24 0.58
C SER A 127 -8.49 -1.98 -0.78
N GLY A 128 -7.22 -2.31 -0.91
CA GLY A 128 -6.50 -2.20 -2.16
C GLY A 128 -5.00 -2.42 -1.98
N SER A 129 -4.26 -2.03 -3.00
CA SER A 129 -2.80 -2.13 -3.03
C SER A 129 -2.16 -0.82 -3.48
N PHE A 130 -0.88 -0.67 -3.20
CA PHE A 130 -0.10 0.48 -3.64
C PHE A 130 1.36 0.13 -3.85
N HIS A 131 2.00 0.88 -4.73
CA HIS A 131 3.45 0.99 -4.79
C HIS A 131 3.82 2.40 -5.25
N PHE A 132 4.93 2.92 -4.76
CA PHE A 132 5.38 4.24 -5.19
C PHE A 132 6.87 4.46 -4.91
N ASN A 133 7.45 5.36 -5.70
CA ASN A 133 8.70 6.04 -5.41
C ASN A 133 8.38 7.49 -5.06
N ALA A 134 8.90 7.97 -3.95
CA ALA A 134 8.77 9.36 -3.51
C ALA A 134 10.14 9.98 -3.30
N VAL A 135 10.26 11.26 -3.60
CA VAL A 135 11.51 12.02 -3.55
C VAL A 135 11.37 13.17 -2.55
N ASN A 136 12.45 13.47 -1.82
CA ASN A 136 12.54 14.65 -0.97
C ASN A 136 13.22 15.82 -1.68
N ASP A 137 13.31 16.98 -1.02
CA ASP A 137 13.93 18.20 -1.58
C ASP A 137 15.44 18.05 -1.84
N GLU A 138 16.09 17.06 -1.23
CA GLU A 138 17.51 16.75 -1.45
C GLU A 138 17.73 15.76 -2.62
N GLY A 139 16.66 15.28 -3.25
CA GLY A 139 16.71 14.29 -4.31
C GLY A 139 16.90 12.83 -3.83
N LEU A 140 16.77 12.58 -2.53
CA LEU A 140 16.77 11.23 -1.99
C LEU A 140 15.45 10.55 -2.28
N ILE A 141 15.50 9.25 -2.61
CA ILE A 141 14.33 8.48 -2.99
C ILE A 141 14.02 7.43 -1.92
N VAL A 142 12.77 7.32 -1.53
CA VAL A 142 12.19 6.18 -0.81
C VAL A 142 11.24 5.44 -1.73
N TYR A 143 11.27 4.11 -1.69
CA TYR A 143 10.29 3.33 -2.43
C TYR A 143 9.50 2.38 -1.52
N PHE A 144 8.23 2.22 -1.89
CA PHE A 144 7.33 1.23 -1.32
C PHE A 144 6.90 0.25 -2.41
N ALA A 145 7.10 -1.05 -2.14
CA ALA A 145 6.69 -2.15 -3.00
C ALA A 145 5.69 -3.06 -2.26
N ASP A 146 4.87 -3.78 -3.03
CA ASP A 146 3.90 -4.77 -2.54
C ASP A 146 3.04 -4.25 -1.37
N GLY A 147 2.72 -2.96 -1.43
CA GLY A 147 1.90 -2.30 -0.44
C GLY A 147 0.45 -2.78 -0.50
N VAL A 148 -0.13 -3.05 0.66
CA VAL A 148 -1.52 -3.46 0.82
C VAL A 148 -2.17 -2.61 1.90
N PHE A 149 -3.38 -2.14 1.64
CA PHE A 149 -4.31 -1.66 2.66
C PHE A 149 -5.56 -2.55 2.62
N TYR A 150 -5.89 -3.14 3.76
CA TYR A 150 -6.95 -4.13 3.85
C TYR A 150 -7.97 -3.75 4.91
N LYS A 151 -9.22 -3.60 4.49
CA LYS A 151 -10.37 -3.24 5.34
C LYS A 151 -10.09 -2.04 6.26
N VAL A 152 -9.40 -1.04 5.70
CA VAL A 152 -9.14 0.21 6.42
C VAL A 152 -10.46 0.90 6.72
N PRO A 153 -10.74 1.24 7.99
CA PRO A 153 -12.00 1.88 8.36
C PRO A 153 -12.11 3.29 7.79
N ILE A 154 -13.28 3.64 7.28
CA ILE A 154 -13.59 4.98 6.78
C ILE A 154 -14.17 5.79 7.95
N THR A 155 -13.51 6.89 8.31
CA THR A 155 -13.86 7.75 9.45
C THR A 155 -14.52 9.06 9.02
N GLY A 156 -15.62 8.96 8.26
CA GLY A 156 -16.42 10.14 7.94
C GLY A 156 -16.00 10.90 6.67
N VAL A 157 -16.75 11.97 6.40
CA VAL A 157 -16.47 12.94 5.32
C VAL A 157 -15.96 14.21 5.99
N GLN A 158 -14.79 14.68 5.57
CA GLN A 158 -14.20 15.97 5.97
C GLN A 158 -14.19 16.94 4.81
#